data_1cfe36c6c7c5108e577fe58beed631c3
#
_entry.id   1cfe36c6c7c5108e577fe58beed631c3
#
_cell.length_a   1.000
_cell.length_b   1.000
_cell.length_c   1.000
_cell.angle_alpha   90.00
_cell.angle_beta   90.00
_cell.angle_gamma   90.00
#
_symmetry.space_group_name_H-M   'P 1'
#
loop_
_entity.id
_entity.type
_entity.pdbx_description
1 polymer ?
#
loop_
_entity_poly.entity_id
_entity_poly.type
_entity_poly.pdbx_seq_one_letter_code
_entity_poly.pdbx_strand_id
1 'polypeptide(L)'
;MADIKVVIDGKEITGQAGMTILEAAEQVGIHIPTLCHKPELSPTGVCRICVVEIEGSPRVVGACHTPLVDGMVITTRSPKVLASRKAALELMLVAHTGPCVRDSKVEQCELHRLASELEVGPPRFKVREPRFYPVEEASPYVQRDLSKCILCRRCVKACEEVAKKNIYSMGYRGFDSKVIVDCDEPLNKEDCRNCGICIDYCPTSALTRPSGWAEMDVERGGLAGGEEHKGSEGDTRQRLLEILKAEQSKSRFVSPEVIPAIAQSLNIGVSEVYGVATFYSFLSTRPLGRNVIRICKSLPCYLKNAQMITESVHKAIGIMPGETTADGKFSLELTNCIGACDKAPAMLINHDVHGNLTPNKISEALKSYS
;
A
#
# COMPACT_ATOMS: atom_id res chain seq x y z
N MET A 1 25.71 -16.27 -21.40
CA MET A 1 25.36 -15.40 -20.25
C MET A 1 26.47 -15.55 -19.24
N ALA A 2 26.91 -14.50 -18.57
CA ALA A 2 28.01 -14.60 -17.62
C ALA A 2 27.55 -15.37 -16.37
N ASP A 3 28.33 -16.38 -15.99
CA ASP A 3 28.10 -17.11 -14.75
C ASP A 3 28.52 -16.23 -13.57
N ILE A 4 27.63 -16.05 -12.62
CA ILE A 4 27.82 -15.26 -11.40
C ILE A 4 28.08 -16.23 -10.24
N LYS A 5 29.21 -16.09 -9.56
CA LYS A 5 29.60 -16.92 -8.42
C LYS A 5 29.28 -16.19 -7.12
N VAL A 6 28.53 -16.82 -6.23
CA VAL A 6 28.17 -16.28 -4.92
C VAL A 6 28.30 -17.36 -3.85
N VAL A 7 28.40 -16.94 -2.61
CA VAL A 7 28.38 -17.84 -1.44
C VAL A 7 27.14 -17.56 -0.62
N ILE A 8 26.30 -18.56 -0.38
CA ILE A 8 25.13 -18.45 0.49
C ILE A 8 25.27 -19.45 1.65
N ASP A 9 25.33 -18.95 2.88
CA ASP A 9 25.52 -19.75 4.10
C ASP A 9 26.71 -20.73 3.98
N GLY A 10 27.80 -20.29 3.38
CA GLY A 10 29.04 -21.06 3.18
C GLY A 10 29.02 -22.02 1.97
N LYS A 11 27.92 -22.09 1.19
CA LYS A 11 27.85 -22.89 -0.04
C LYS A 11 28.14 -22.02 -1.26
N GLU A 12 29.07 -22.43 -2.09
CA GLU A 12 29.34 -21.79 -3.39
C GLU A 12 28.21 -22.14 -4.38
N ILE A 13 27.70 -21.14 -5.06
CA ILE A 13 26.60 -21.24 -6.01
C ILE A 13 26.99 -20.51 -7.27
N THR A 14 26.71 -21.12 -8.42
CA THR A 14 26.82 -20.47 -9.72
C THR A 14 25.40 -20.15 -10.20
N GLY A 15 25.09 -18.86 -10.35
CA GLY A 15 23.83 -18.36 -10.85
C GLY A 15 23.98 -17.67 -12.20
N GLN A 16 22.86 -17.27 -12.78
CA GLN A 16 22.80 -16.51 -14.03
C GLN A 16 22.55 -15.02 -13.77
N ALA A 17 22.97 -14.17 -14.68
CA ALA A 17 22.68 -12.74 -14.63
C ALA A 17 21.15 -12.48 -14.61
N GLY A 18 20.69 -11.66 -13.66
CA GLY A 18 19.28 -11.37 -13.44
C GLY A 18 18.58 -12.28 -12.43
N MET A 19 19.17 -13.42 -12.06
CA MET A 19 18.66 -14.31 -11.00
C MET A 19 18.68 -13.57 -9.65
N THR A 20 17.65 -13.74 -8.85
CA THR A 20 17.56 -13.18 -7.51
C THR A 20 18.28 -14.06 -6.48
N ILE A 21 18.63 -13.47 -5.33
CA ILE A 21 19.20 -14.23 -4.20
C ILE A 21 18.24 -15.34 -3.74
N LEU A 22 16.92 -15.10 -3.77
CA LEU A 22 15.93 -16.10 -3.38
C LEU A 22 15.97 -17.32 -4.30
N GLU A 23 15.92 -17.10 -5.61
CA GLU A 23 15.97 -18.17 -6.61
C GLU A 23 17.26 -18.98 -6.51
N ALA A 24 18.42 -18.32 -6.31
CA ALA A 24 19.67 -19.01 -6.13
C ALA A 24 19.71 -19.86 -4.84
N ALA A 25 19.15 -19.36 -3.75
CA ALA A 25 19.06 -20.11 -2.49
C ALA A 25 18.18 -21.36 -2.64
N GLU A 26 17.04 -21.24 -3.33
CA GLU A 26 16.12 -22.35 -3.61
C GLU A 26 16.77 -23.46 -4.42
N GLN A 27 17.61 -23.13 -5.42
CA GLN A 27 18.32 -24.12 -6.25
C GLN A 27 19.22 -25.06 -5.43
N VAL A 28 19.75 -24.59 -4.31
CA VAL A 28 20.63 -25.40 -3.44
C VAL A 28 19.96 -25.87 -2.16
N GLY A 29 18.62 -25.75 -2.09
CA GLY A 29 17.82 -26.19 -0.96
C GLY A 29 17.95 -25.32 0.30
N ILE A 30 18.41 -24.06 0.18
CA ILE A 30 18.42 -23.10 1.27
C ILE A 30 17.09 -22.39 1.32
N HIS A 31 16.29 -22.66 2.36
CA HIS A 31 14.98 -22.05 2.54
C HIS A 31 15.09 -20.64 3.14
N ILE A 32 14.65 -19.63 2.37
CA ILE A 32 14.47 -18.25 2.83
C ILE A 32 12.96 -18.01 2.94
N PRO A 33 12.42 -17.72 4.15
CA PRO A 33 10.98 -17.52 4.31
C PRO A 33 10.49 -16.31 3.53
N THR A 34 9.30 -16.41 2.95
CA THR A 34 8.63 -15.33 2.21
C THR A 34 7.19 -15.18 2.68
N LEU A 35 6.58 -14.01 2.50
CA LEU A 35 5.17 -13.79 2.80
C LEU A 35 4.43 -13.02 1.68
N CYS A 36 5.07 -12.09 0.99
CA CYS A 36 4.47 -11.39 -0.14
C CYS A 36 4.90 -11.94 -1.51
N HIS A 37 5.93 -12.77 -1.55
CA HIS A 37 6.43 -13.40 -2.78
C HIS A 37 5.65 -14.68 -3.10
N LYS A 38 5.42 -14.91 -4.37
CA LYS A 38 5.02 -16.17 -4.99
C LYS A 38 5.77 -16.29 -6.32
N PRO A 39 6.22 -17.49 -6.73
CA PRO A 39 7.02 -17.67 -7.95
C PRO A 39 6.34 -17.14 -9.22
N GLU A 40 4.99 -17.23 -9.26
CA GLU A 40 4.18 -16.84 -10.42
C GLU A 40 3.88 -15.35 -10.47
N LEU A 41 4.27 -14.57 -9.45
CA LEU A 41 3.99 -13.14 -9.35
C LEU A 41 5.25 -12.31 -9.32
N SER A 42 5.23 -11.15 -9.95
CA SER A 42 6.30 -10.17 -9.84
C SER A 42 6.55 -9.81 -8.37
N PRO A 43 7.81 -9.78 -7.91
CA PRO A 43 8.15 -9.52 -6.53
C PRO A 43 7.80 -8.09 -6.11
N THR A 44 7.03 -7.94 -5.02
CA THR A 44 6.64 -6.62 -4.48
C THR A 44 7.60 -6.10 -3.40
N GLY A 45 8.33 -6.98 -2.73
CA GLY A 45 9.33 -6.63 -1.70
C GLY A 45 8.77 -5.98 -0.43
N VAL A 46 7.44 -5.97 -0.23
CA VAL A 46 6.78 -5.15 0.82
C VAL A 46 6.84 -5.76 2.21
N CYS A 47 6.83 -7.09 2.35
CA CYS A 47 6.74 -7.74 3.67
C CYS A 47 8.04 -7.75 4.46
N ARG A 48 9.20 -7.65 3.81
CA ARG A 48 10.54 -7.70 4.41
C ARG A 48 10.85 -8.98 5.21
N ILE A 49 10.19 -10.09 4.90
CA ILE A 49 10.44 -11.38 5.55
C ILE A 49 11.63 -12.11 4.91
N CYS A 50 11.82 -11.99 3.61
CA CYS A 50 12.92 -12.63 2.88
C CYS A 50 14.27 -11.90 3.01
N VAL A 51 14.44 -11.04 4.03
CA VAL A 51 15.70 -10.30 4.19
C VAL A 51 16.88 -11.23 4.47
N VAL A 52 18.03 -10.87 3.90
CA VAL A 52 19.32 -11.52 4.10
C VAL A 52 20.40 -10.47 4.34
N GLU A 53 21.54 -10.90 4.85
CA GLU A 53 22.72 -10.05 5.05
C GLU A 53 23.74 -10.34 3.96
N ILE A 54 24.30 -9.29 3.38
CA ILE A 54 25.41 -9.37 2.42
C ILE A 54 26.65 -8.83 3.13
N GLU A 55 27.76 -9.57 3.05
CA GLU A 55 29.03 -9.14 3.62
C GLU A 55 29.44 -7.77 3.08
N GLY A 56 29.91 -6.88 3.96
CA GLY A 56 30.24 -5.49 3.61
C GLY A 56 29.05 -4.55 3.47
N SER A 57 27.79 -5.04 3.52
CA SER A 57 26.60 -4.19 3.47
C SER A 57 26.15 -3.78 4.89
N PRO A 58 25.91 -2.50 5.16
CA PRO A 58 25.40 -2.07 6.47
C PRO A 58 23.93 -2.46 6.70
N ARG A 59 23.20 -2.80 5.63
CA ARG A 59 21.75 -3.08 5.66
C ARG A 59 21.43 -4.48 5.18
N VAL A 60 20.37 -5.07 5.74
CA VAL A 60 19.76 -6.27 5.17
C VAL A 60 18.96 -5.93 3.91
N VAL A 61 18.98 -6.84 2.93
CA VAL A 61 18.30 -6.68 1.65
C VAL A 61 17.22 -7.76 1.46
N GLY A 62 16.21 -7.50 0.64
CA GLY A 62 15.16 -8.50 0.35
C GLY A 62 15.62 -9.46 -0.74
N ALA A 63 15.74 -10.74 -0.43
CA ALA A 63 16.22 -11.77 -1.35
C ALA A 63 15.34 -11.93 -2.61
N CYS A 64 14.02 -11.71 -2.49
CA CYS A 64 13.07 -11.92 -3.59
C CYS A 64 13.18 -10.93 -4.76
N HIS A 65 13.91 -9.83 -4.60
CA HIS A 65 14.04 -8.79 -5.64
C HIS A 65 15.48 -8.24 -5.79
N THR A 66 16.42 -8.77 -5.03
CA THR A 66 17.84 -8.39 -5.16
C THR A 66 18.53 -9.34 -6.13
N PRO A 67 19.00 -8.86 -7.27
CA PRO A 67 19.73 -9.70 -8.22
C PRO A 67 21.10 -10.11 -7.67
N LEU A 68 21.60 -11.25 -8.12
CA LEU A 68 22.96 -11.71 -7.83
C LEU A 68 23.99 -10.77 -8.45
N VAL A 69 25.07 -10.54 -7.72
CA VAL A 69 26.29 -9.89 -8.21
C VAL A 69 27.46 -10.78 -7.85
N ASP A 70 28.41 -10.88 -8.75
CA ASP A 70 29.60 -11.76 -8.61
C ASP A 70 30.40 -11.43 -7.33
N GLY A 71 30.79 -12.47 -6.62
CA GLY A 71 31.54 -12.36 -5.37
C GLY A 71 30.66 -12.05 -4.11
N MET A 72 29.32 -12.00 -4.21
CA MET A 72 28.48 -11.81 -3.03
C MET A 72 28.67 -12.97 -2.03
N VAL A 73 28.85 -12.61 -0.73
CA VAL A 73 28.78 -13.53 0.39
C VAL A 73 27.53 -13.19 1.20
N ILE A 74 26.60 -14.14 1.28
CA ILE A 74 25.25 -13.94 1.77
C ILE A 74 24.98 -14.84 2.97
N THR A 75 24.43 -14.26 4.04
CA THR A 75 24.04 -14.98 5.24
C THR A 75 22.52 -14.85 5.43
N THR A 76 21.82 -16.01 5.53
CA THR A 76 20.37 -16.07 5.59
C THR A 76 19.81 -16.13 7.01
N ARG A 77 20.64 -16.41 8.02
CA ARG A 77 20.22 -16.65 9.41
C ARG A 77 21.06 -15.93 10.46
N SER A 78 21.72 -14.81 10.13
CA SER A 78 22.43 -14.03 11.15
C SER A 78 21.46 -13.49 12.23
N PRO A 79 21.95 -13.16 13.44
CA PRO A 79 21.14 -12.52 14.48
C PRO A 79 20.42 -11.25 13.98
N LYS A 80 21.07 -10.48 13.14
CA LYS A 80 20.53 -9.26 12.51
C LYS A 80 19.39 -9.57 11.56
N VAL A 81 19.51 -10.62 10.74
CA VAL A 81 18.46 -11.10 9.83
C VAL A 81 17.25 -11.56 10.63
N LEU A 82 17.47 -12.42 11.66
CA LEU A 82 16.38 -12.95 12.50
C LEU A 82 15.64 -11.84 13.26
N ALA A 83 16.38 -10.88 13.83
CA ALA A 83 15.79 -9.73 14.52
C ALA A 83 14.93 -8.88 13.56
N SER A 84 15.40 -8.65 12.33
CA SER A 84 14.67 -7.89 11.30
C SER A 84 13.37 -8.60 10.89
N ARG A 85 13.41 -9.94 10.70
CA ARG A 85 12.22 -10.73 10.38
C ARG A 85 11.20 -10.73 11.49
N LYS A 86 11.65 -10.92 12.76
CA LYS A 86 10.77 -10.87 13.96
C LYS A 86 10.08 -9.51 14.05
N ALA A 87 10.83 -8.40 13.92
CA ALA A 87 10.25 -7.07 13.96
C ALA A 87 9.21 -6.82 12.86
N ALA A 88 9.46 -7.30 11.63
CA ALA A 88 8.50 -7.19 10.53
C ALA A 88 7.22 -7.99 10.81
N LEU A 89 7.34 -9.21 11.37
CA LEU A 89 6.17 -10.02 11.77
C LEU A 89 5.39 -9.37 12.92
N GLU A 90 6.06 -8.85 13.94
CA GLU A 90 5.41 -8.13 15.05
C GLU A 90 4.55 -6.97 14.52
N LEU A 91 5.09 -6.16 13.60
CA LEU A 91 4.35 -5.04 13.00
C LEU A 91 3.12 -5.51 12.20
N MET A 92 3.23 -6.62 11.48
CA MET A 92 2.08 -7.18 10.76
C MET A 92 1.04 -7.80 11.69
N LEU A 93 1.46 -8.51 12.74
CA LEU A 93 0.56 -9.10 13.74
C LEU A 93 -0.26 -8.06 14.50
N VAL A 94 0.34 -6.91 14.83
CA VAL A 94 -0.37 -5.80 15.48
C VAL A 94 -1.47 -5.21 14.60
N ALA A 95 -1.25 -5.18 13.28
CA ALA A 95 -2.24 -4.67 12.31
C ALA A 95 -3.28 -5.73 11.89
N HIS A 96 -3.00 -7.01 12.17
CA HIS A 96 -3.86 -8.14 11.81
C HIS A 96 -4.86 -8.40 12.93
N THR A 97 -6.06 -7.85 12.81
CA THR A 97 -7.11 -7.91 13.83
C THR A 97 -8.13 -9.01 13.53
N GLY A 98 -8.62 -9.66 14.58
CA GLY A 98 -9.62 -10.72 14.51
C GLY A 98 -9.05 -12.15 14.43
N PRO A 99 -9.87 -13.16 14.73
CA PRO A 99 -9.47 -14.56 14.64
C PRO A 99 -9.27 -14.94 13.17
N CYS A 100 -8.15 -15.57 12.86
CA CYS A 100 -8.01 -16.26 11.59
C CYS A 100 -9.06 -17.37 11.55
N VAL A 101 -9.90 -17.36 10.53
CA VAL A 101 -10.88 -18.43 10.32
C VAL A 101 -10.11 -19.72 10.11
N ARG A 102 -10.09 -20.56 11.14
CA ARG A 102 -9.64 -21.94 11.05
C ARG A 102 -10.82 -22.76 10.61
N ASP A 103 -11.11 -22.76 9.34
CA ASP A 103 -11.91 -23.85 8.79
C ASP A 103 -11.03 -25.10 8.76
N SER A 104 -11.56 -26.23 9.15
CA SER A 104 -10.83 -27.52 9.19
C SER A 104 -10.28 -27.96 7.81
N LYS A 105 -10.65 -27.27 6.75
CA LYS A 105 -10.22 -27.50 5.36
C LYS A 105 -9.34 -26.38 4.77
N VAL A 106 -9.13 -25.27 5.50
CA VAL A 106 -8.34 -24.14 5.03
C VAL A 106 -6.97 -24.19 5.69
N GLU A 107 -5.92 -24.04 4.89
CA GLU A 107 -4.55 -23.94 5.37
C GLU A 107 -4.41 -22.86 6.43
N GLN A 108 -3.58 -23.12 7.45
CA GLN A 108 -3.30 -22.18 8.52
C GLN A 108 -2.78 -20.86 7.92
N CYS A 109 -3.25 -19.71 8.48
CA CYS A 109 -2.78 -18.38 8.08
C CYS A 109 -1.26 -18.32 8.01
N GLU A 110 -0.70 -18.02 6.83
CA GLU A 110 0.75 -17.99 6.59
C GLU A 110 1.48 -17.04 7.56
N LEU A 111 0.84 -15.93 7.95
CA LEU A 111 1.41 -14.97 8.92
C LEU A 111 1.62 -15.62 10.29
N HIS A 112 0.60 -16.30 10.82
CA HIS A 112 0.69 -16.97 12.12
C HIS A 112 1.65 -18.16 12.09
N ARG A 113 1.68 -18.91 10.99
CA ARG A 113 2.65 -20.00 10.81
C ARG A 113 4.08 -19.47 10.86
N LEU A 114 4.40 -18.43 10.10
CA LEU A 114 5.73 -17.80 10.14
C LEU A 114 6.09 -17.21 11.49
N ALA A 115 5.12 -16.63 12.18
CA ALA A 115 5.32 -16.11 13.53
C ALA A 115 5.67 -17.23 14.52
N SER A 116 5.01 -18.38 14.41
CA SER A 116 5.31 -19.57 15.22
C SER A 116 6.68 -20.16 14.88
N GLU A 117 7.00 -20.31 13.59
CA GLU A 117 8.29 -20.85 13.12
C GLU A 117 9.49 -20.00 13.55
N LEU A 118 9.31 -18.69 13.62
CA LEU A 118 10.34 -17.74 14.02
C LEU A 118 10.26 -17.38 15.52
N GLU A 119 9.40 -18.06 16.29
CA GLU A 119 9.22 -17.84 17.72
C GLU A 119 9.02 -16.35 18.06
N VAL A 120 8.08 -15.71 17.35
CA VAL A 120 7.71 -14.32 17.61
C VAL A 120 6.81 -14.28 18.84
N GLY A 121 7.27 -13.60 19.88
CA GLY A 121 6.50 -13.38 21.11
C GLY A 121 5.37 -12.34 20.93
N PRO A 122 4.71 -11.96 22.03
CA PRO A 122 3.72 -10.89 21.99
C PRO A 122 4.31 -9.62 21.36
N PRO A 123 3.58 -8.95 20.44
CA PRO A 123 4.08 -7.75 19.80
C PRO A 123 4.46 -6.66 20.80
N ARG A 124 5.64 -6.10 20.65
CA ARG A 124 6.14 -4.97 21.47
C ARG A 124 5.47 -3.64 21.11
N PHE A 125 4.86 -3.58 19.92
CA PHE A 125 4.21 -2.39 19.39
C PHE A 125 2.72 -2.41 19.74
N LYS A 126 2.14 -1.22 19.90
CA LYS A 126 0.70 -1.04 20.03
C LYS A 126 0.22 -0.12 18.92
N VAL A 127 -0.85 -0.50 18.23
CA VAL A 127 -1.54 0.41 17.31
C VAL A 127 -2.41 1.32 18.15
N ARG A 128 -2.36 2.63 17.89
CA ARG A 128 -3.23 3.62 18.56
C ARG A 128 -4.71 3.31 18.31
N GLU A 129 -5.04 2.99 17.07
CA GLU A 129 -6.39 2.67 16.62
C GLU A 129 -6.32 1.43 15.74
N PRO A 130 -6.77 0.26 16.22
CA PRO A 130 -6.85 -0.94 15.38
C PRO A 130 -7.75 -0.68 14.17
N ARG A 131 -7.37 -1.20 13.01
CA ARG A 131 -8.20 -1.12 11.82
C ARG A 131 -9.30 -2.16 11.91
N PHE A 132 -10.52 -1.69 12.05
CA PHE A 132 -11.71 -2.52 11.91
C PHE A 132 -12.44 -2.12 10.64
N TYR A 133 -12.48 -3.03 9.70
CA TYR A 133 -13.28 -2.89 8.50
C TYR A 133 -14.49 -3.82 8.62
N PRO A 134 -15.69 -3.35 8.24
CA PRO A 134 -16.82 -4.27 8.10
C PRO A 134 -16.46 -5.34 7.07
N VAL A 135 -16.95 -6.56 7.30
CA VAL A 135 -16.81 -7.64 6.33
C VAL A 135 -17.66 -7.27 5.11
N GLU A 136 -17.05 -7.23 3.95
CA GLU A 136 -17.74 -6.92 2.71
C GLU A 136 -18.32 -8.19 2.10
N GLU A 137 -19.63 -8.26 2.05
CA GLU A 137 -20.42 -9.39 1.51
C GLU A 137 -21.20 -9.01 0.24
N ALA A 138 -20.92 -7.84 -0.33
CA ALA A 138 -21.63 -7.35 -1.52
C ALA A 138 -21.38 -8.23 -2.76
N SER A 139 -20.23 -8.93 -2.82
CA SER A 139 -19.94 -9.84 -3.92
C SER A 139 -20.46 -11.26 -3.60
N PRO A 140 -21.21 -11.87 -4.51
CA PRO A 140 -21.56 -13.29 -4.39
C PRO A 140 -20.38 -14.24 -4.66
N TYR A 141 -19.20 -13.72 -5.06
CA TYR A 141 -18.06 -14.53 -5.49
C TYR A 141 -16.88 -14.46 -4.53
N VAL A 142 -16.68 -13.32 -3.87
CA VAL A 142 -15.53 -13.07 -2.98
C VAL A 142 -15.99 -12.23 -1.79
N GLN A 143 -15.82 -12.77 -0.60
CA GLN A 143 -16.00 -12.03 0.65
C GLN A 143 -14.67 -11.39 1.05
N ARG A 144 -14.70 -10.14 1.49
CA ARG A 144 -13.50 -9.38 1.89
C ARG A 144 -13.56 -8.97 3.36
N ASP A 145 -12.59 -9.40 4.16
CA ASP A 145 -12.34 -8.93 5.53
C ASP A 145 -10.98 -8.23 5.59
N LEU A 146 -10.99 -6.93 5.33
CA LEU A 146 -9.76 -6.15 5.29
C LEU A 146 -9.11 -5.96 6.66
N SER A 147 -9.81 -6.29 7.78
CA SER A 147 -9.21 -6.32 9.11
C SER A 147 -8.12 -7.39 9.24
N LYS A 148 -8.16 -8.41 8.39
CA LYS A 148 -7.13 -9.46 8.29
C LYS A 148 -6.03 -9.15 7.28
N CYS A 149 -6.18 -8.08 6.50
CA CYS A 149 -5.27 -7.76 5.41
C CYS A 149 -3.94 -7.21 5.92
N ILE A 150 -2.83 -7.82 5.49
CA ILE A 150 -1.45 -7.40 5.81
C ILE A 150 -0.79 -6.59 4.69
N LEU A 151 -1.55 -6.15 3.70
CA LEU A 151 -1.10 -5.33 2.57
C LEU A 151 0.03 -5.97 1.74
N CYS A 152 0.06 -7.30 1.66
CA CYS A 152 1.09 -8.05 0.93
C CYS A 152 1.03 -7.88 -0.60
N ARG A 153 -0.08 -7.36 -1.14
CA ARG A 153 -0.35 -7.12 -2.56
C ARG A 153 -0.43 -8.35 -3.45
N ARG A 154 -0.42 -9.57 -2.90
CA ARG A 154 -0.55 -10.79 -3.72
C ARG A 154 -1.85 -10.79 -4.53
N CYS A 155 -2.99 -10.41 -3.94
CA CYS A 155 -4.27 -10.34 -4.65
C CYS A 155 -4.28 -9.31 -5.77
N VAL A 156 -3.60 -8.17 -5.60
CA VAL A 156 -3.45 -7.15 -6.64
C VAL A 156 -2.66 -7.74 -7.81
N LYS A 157 -1.48 -8.30 -7.53
CA LYS A 157 -0.63 -8.91 -8.55
C LYS A 157 -1.28 -10.14 -9.21
N ALA A 158 -1.93 -10.99 -8.45
CA ALA A 158 -2.64 -12.14 -9.01
C ALA A 158 -3.80 -11.72 -9.93
N CYS A 159 -4.53 -10.65 -9.58
CA CYS A 159 -5.60 -10.10 -10.43
C CYS A 159 -5.04 -9.49 -11.73
N GLU A 160 -3.90 -8.79 -11.63
CA GLU A 160 -3.22 -8.17 -12.77
C GLU A 160 -2.50 -9.20 -13.65
N GLU A 161 -1.63 -10.02 -13.07
CA GLU A 161 -0.66 -10.84 -13.81
C GLU A 161 -1.22 -12.22 -14.20
N VAL A 162 -2.06 -12.83 -13.35
CA VAL A 162 -2.62 -14.16 -13.57
C VAL A 162 -4.02 -14.09 -14.15
N ALA A 163 -4.93 -13.35 -13.50
CA ALA A 163 -6.31 -13.23 -13.98
C ALA A 163 -6.49 -12.22 -15.13
N LYS A 164 -5.53 -11.33 -15.37
CA LYS A 164 -5.58 -10.25 -16.39
C LYS A 164 -6.80 -9.33 -16.28
N LYS A 165 -7.29 -9.08 -15.05
CA LYS A 165 -8.55 -8.33 -14.81
C LYS A 165 -8.37 -6.94 -14.20
N ASN A 166 -7.24 -6.64 -13.58
CA ASN A 166 -6.90 -5.32 -13.00
C ASN A 166 -7.98 -4.69 -12.10
N ILE A 167 -8.75 -5.52 -11.36
CA ILE A 167 -9.85 -5.05 -10.51
C ILE A 167 -9.31 -4.42 -9.24
N TYR A 168 -8.25 -4.99 -8.65
CA TYR A 168 -7.68 -4.53 -7.39
C TYR A 168 -6.54 -3.54 -7.60
N SER A 169 -6.47 -2.54 -6.75
CA SER A 169 -5.31 -1.67 -6.61
C SER A 169 -5.06 -1.30 -5.14
N MET A 170 -3.96 -0.57 -4.89
CA MET A 170 -3.69 0.02 -3.58
C MET A 170 -4.22 1.43 -3.56
N GLY A 171 -5.10 1.73 -2.63
CA GLY A 171 -5.56 3.10 -2.36
C GLY A 171 -4.97 3.68 -1.09
N TYR A 172 -5.04 5.00 -0.99
CA TYR A 172 -4.59 5.80 0.14
C TYR A 172 -3.09 5.67 0.43
N ARG A 173 -2.64 6.09 1.61
CA ARG A 173 -1.22 6.06 1.99
C ARG A 173 -1.02 5.91 3.48
N GLY A 174 0.17 5.47 3.85
CA GLY A 174 0.57 5.33 5.26
C GLY A 174 -0.36 4.37 5.99
N PHE A 175 -0.86 4.81 7.14
CA PHE A 175 -1.74 3.99 7.96
C PHE A 175 -3.09 3.69 7.29
N ASP A 176 -3.59 4.57 6.44
CA ASP A 176 -4.88 4.42 5.74
C ASP A 176 -4.80 3.56 4.48
N SER A 177 -3.61 3.10 4.09
CA SER A 177 -3.43 2.26 2.91
C SER A 177 -4.28 1.00 3.00
N LYS A 178 -5.01 0.68 1.93
CA LYS A 178 -5.81 -0.55 1.81
C LYS A 178 -5.90 -1.02 0.35
N VAL A 179 -6.30 -2.26 0.16
CA VAL A 179 -6.65 -2.80 -1.15
C VAL A 179 -8.05 -2.30 -1.51
N ILE A 180 -8.17 -1.65 -2.65
CA ILE A 180 -9.42 -1.04 -3.14
C ILE A 180 -9.88 -1.68 -4.45
N VAL A 181 -11.16 -1.46 -4.74
CA VAL A 181 -11.81 -1.77 -6.01
C VAL A 181 -12.44 -0.49 -6.53
N ASP A 182 -12.33 -0.20 -7.81
CA ASP A 182 -12.83 1.03 -8.43
C ASP A 182 -12.46 2.31 -7.65
N CYS A 183 -13.45 3.12 -7.29
CA CYS A 183 -13.28 4.30 -6.45
C CYS A 183 -13.46 4.00 -4.95
N ASP A 184 -12.94 2.86 -4.49
CA ASP A 184 -13.06 2.35 -3.12
C ASP A 184 -14.46 1.86 -2.77
N GLU A 185 -15.12 1.30 -3.75
CA GLU A 185 -16.44 0.68 -3.63
C GLU A 185 -16.36 -0.77 -3.15
N PRO A 186 -17.43 -1.32 -2.59
CA PRO A 186 -17.51 -2.75 -2.32
C PRO A 186 -17.33 -3.58 -3.60
N LEU A 187 -16.63 -4.71 -3.47
CA LEU A 187 -16.41 -5.60 -4.61
C LEU A 187 -17.75 -6.18 -5.10
N ASN A 188 -18.17 -5.80 -6.27
CA ASN A 188 -19.31 -6.39 -6.97
C ASN A 188 -19.06 -6.39 -8.47
N LYS A 189 -18.21 -7.33 -8.94
CA LYS A 189 -17.80 -7.44 -10.34
C LYS A 189 -18.16 -8.80 -10.89
N GLU A 190 -18.93 -8.81 -11.98
CA GLU A 190 -19.30 -10.05 -12.70
C GLU A 190 -18.05 -10.78 -13.20
N ASP A 191 -16.98 -10.05 -13.52
CA ASP A 191 -15.66 -10.60 -13.87
C ASP A 191 -15.05 -11.52 -12.81
N CYS A 192 -15.51 -11.40 -11.55
CA CYS A 192 -15.07 -12.25 -10.45
C CYS A 192 -15.78 -13.61 -10.44
N ARG A 193 -16.90 -13.76 -11.21
CA ARG A 193 -17.59 -15.04 -11.35
C ARG A 193 -16.59 -16.12 -11.80
N ASN A 194 -16.60 -17.26 -11.11
CA ASN A 194 -15.74 -18.42 -11.40
C ASN A 194 -14.22 -18.14 -11.39
N CYS A 195 -13.75 -16.95 -10.96
CA CYS A 195 -12.34 -16.63 -10.90
C CYS A 195 -11.71 -17.12 -9.57
N GLY A 196 -11.91 -16.39 -8.47
CA GLY A 196 -11.40 -16.76 -7.15
C GLY A 196 -9.86 -16.71 -6.96
N ILE A 197 -9.07 -16.40 -8.00
CA ILE A 197 -7.60 -16.40 -7.96
C ILE A 197 -7.05 -15.58 -6.79
N CYS A 198 -7.63 -14.42 -6.51
CA CYS A 198 -7.20 -13.57 -5.40
C CYS A 198 -7.34 -14.24 -4.02
N ILE A 199 -8.26 -15.19 -3.87
CA ILE A 199 -8.47 -15.99 -2.65
C ILE A 199 -7.30 -16.94 -2.46
N ASP A 200 -6.92 -17.67 -3.52
CA ASP A 200 -5.86 -18.69 -3.49
C ASP A 200 -4.48 -18.07 -3.15
N TYR A 201 -4.30 -16.81 -3.52
CA TYR A 201 -3.08 -16.08 -3.23
C TYR A 201 -3.09 -15.33 -1.88
N CYS A 202 -4.24 -15.27 -1.17
CA CYS A 202 -4.35 -14.51 0.09
C CYS A 202 -3.71 -15.26 1.27
N PRO A 203 -2.63 -14.74 1.90
CA PRO A 203 -1.91 -15.48 2.94
C PRO A 203 -2.61 -15.46 4.31
N THR A 204 -3.66 -14.63 4.49
CA THR A 204 -4.28 -14.38 5.79
C THR A 204 -5.79 -14.59 5.82
N SER A 205 -6.35 -15.18 4.76
CA SER A 205 -7.81 -15.35 4.62
C SER A 205 -8.60 -14.02 4.75
N ALA A 206 -7.97 -12.91 4.34
CA ALA A 206 -8.67 -11.62 4.19
C ALA A 206 -9.64 -11.66 2.99
N LEU A 207 -9.42 -12.57 2.07
CA LEU A 207 -10.29 -12.88 0.94
C LEU A 207 -10.71 -14.34 1.06
N THR A 208 -12.01 -14.59 1.04
CA THR A 208 -12.61 -15.93 1.19
C THR A 208 -13.77 -16.09 0.22
N ARG A 209 -14.20 -17.33 0.04
CA ARG A 209 -15.47 -17.61 -0.64
C ARG A 209 -16.63 -17.31 0.29
N PRO A 210 -17.74 -16.75 -0.19
CA PRO A 210 -18.94 -16.56 0.60
C PRO A 210 -19.48 -17.89 1.15
N SER A 211 -20.07 -17.87 2.34
CA SER A 211 -20.76 -19.03 2.92
C SER A 211 -21.92 -19.46 2.01
N GLY A 212 -22.00 -20.77 1.71
CA GLY A 212 -23.03 -21.33 0.81
C GLY A 212 -22.65 -21.29 -0.67
N TRP A 213 -21.46 -20.89 -1.02
CA TRP A 213 -20.92 -21.08 -2.36
C TRP A 213 -20.68 -22.57 -2.58
N ALA A 214 -21.68 -23.26 -3.17
CA ALA A 214 -21.51 -24.63 -3.63
C ALA A 214 -20.43 -24.61 -4.71
N GLU A 215 -19.58 -25.63 -4.73
CA GLU A 215 -18.72 -25.92 -5.87
C GLU A 215 -19.63 -26.11 -7.11
N MET A 216 -20.02 -24.99 -7.72
CA MET A 216 -20.47 -25.06 -9.09
C MET A 216 -19.25 -25.52 -9.85
N ASP A 217 -19.38 -26.61 -10.59
CA ASP A 217 -18.32 -27.19 -11.41
C ASP A 217 -17.58 -26.07 -12.14
N VAL A 218 -16.49 -25.63 -11.52
CA VAL A 218 -15.55 -24.71 -12.15
C VAL A 218 -14.75 -25.61 -13.07
N GLU A 219 -15.28 -25.95 -14.24
CA GLU A 219 -14.41 -26.09 -15.37
C GLU A 219 -13.56 -24.82 -15.34
N ARG A 220 -12.31 -24.94 -14.98
CA ARG A 220 -11.30 -23.88 -15.13
C ARG A 220 -11.20 -23.65 -16.64
N GLY A 221 -12.24 -23.01 -17.15
CA GLY A 221 -12.32 -22.55 -18.52
C GLY A 221 -11.09 -21.72 -18.74
N GLY A 222 -10.30 -22.09 -19.72
CA GLY A 222 -9.03 -21.48 -20.01
C GLY A 222 -9.16 -19.97 -19.96
N LEU A 223 -8.20 -19.34 -19.31
CA LEU A 223 -8.07 -17.91 -19.15
C LEU A 223 -8.44 -17.23 -20.47
N ALA A 224 -9.69 -16.77 -20.58
CA ALA A 224 -10.11 -15.96 -21.71
C ALA A 224 -9.26 -14.71 -21.66
N GLY A 225 -8.40 -14.56 -22.66
CA GLY A 225 -7.41 -13.50 -22.71
C GLY A 225 -8.09 -12.14 -22.56
N GLY A 226 -7.92 -11.51 -21.40
CA GLY A 226 -8.11 -10.09 -21.28
C GLY A 226 -7.11 -9.42 -22.22
N GLU A 227 -7.54 -8.40 -22.91
CA GLU A 227 -6.68 -7.61 -23.81
C GLU A 227 -5.40 -7.21 -23.06
N GLU A 228 -4.25 -7.51 -23.64
CA GLU A 228 -2.95 -7.15 -23.08
C GLU A 228 -2.86 -5.63 -22.94
N HIS A 229 -2.86 -5.14 -21.70
CA HIS A 229 -2.56 -3.74 -21.41
C HIS A 229 -1.08 -3.47 -21.70
N LYS A 230 -0.75 -3.21 -22.94
CA LYS A 230 0.59 -2.82 -23.40
C LYS A 230 0.76 -1.28 -23.34
N GLY A 231 1.02 -0.76 -22.15
CA GLY A 231 1.57 0.59 -21.99
C GLY A 231 2.97 0.49 -21.40
N SER A 232 3.93 1.29 -21.88
CA SER A 232 5.22 1.40 -21.20
C SER A 232 4.98 2.01 -19.82
N GLU A 233 5.24 1.26 -18.75
CA GLU A 233 4.85 1.63 -17.38
C GLU A 233 5.30 3.03 -16.93
N GLY A 234 6.43 3.53 -17.43
CA GLY A 234 6.98 4.83 -17.05
C GLY A 234 6.22 6.02 -17.61
N ASP A 235 5.87 5.99 -18.90
CA ASP A 235 5.21 7.10 -19.60
C ASP A 235 3.74 7.23 -19.17
N THR A 236 3.03 6.13 -19.02
CA THR A 236 1.61 6.12 -18.60
C THR A 236 1.42 6.71 -17.20
N ARG A 237 2.30 6.36 -16.24
CA ARG A 237 2.21 6.90 -14.87
C ARG A 237 2.51 8.39 -14.78
N GLN A 238 3.47 8.89 -15.57
CA GLN A 238 3.77 10.31 -15.64
C GLN A 238 2.59 11.08 -16.21
N ARG A 239 2.01 10.61 -17.30
CA ARG A 239 0.81 11.20 -17.94
C ARG A 239 -0.40 11.17 -17.00
N LEU A 240 -0.60 10.10 -16.23
CA LEU A 240 -1.69 9.99 -15.26
C LEU A 240 -1.63 11.13 -14.23
N LEU A 241 -0.47 11.39 -13.63
CA LEU A 241 -0.33 12.45 -12.64
C LEU A 241 -0.60 13.85 -13.22
N GLU A 242 -0.16 14.09 -14.45
CA GLU A 242 -0.42 15.35 -15.16
C GLU A 242 -1.91 15.54 -15.43
N ILE A 243 -2.60 14.50 -15.89
CA ILE A 243 -4.05 14.52 -16.13
C ILE A 243 -4.82 14.78 -14.82
N LEU A 244 -4.47 14.09 -13.73
CA LEU A 244 -5.11 14.29 -12.43
C LEU A 244 -4.92 15.71 -11.90
N LYS A 245 -3.73 16.30 -12.06
CA LYS A 245 -3.46 17.70 -11.70
C LYS A 245 -4.28 18.67 -12.55
N ALA A 246 -4.35 18.44 -13.86
CA ALA A 246 -5.14 19.27 -14.77
C ALA A 246 -6.63 19.21 -14.42
N GLU A 247 -7.15 18.03 -14.11
CA GLU A 247 -8.55 17.84 -13.72
C GLU A 247 -8.85 18.54 -12.39
N GLN A 248 -7.99 18.37 -11.38
CA GLN A 248 -8.14 19.09 -10.11
C GLN A 248 -8.08 20.60 -10.27
N SER A 249 -7.30 21.12 -11.23
CA SER A 249 -7.23 22.57 -11.50
C SER A 249 -8.55 23.14 -12.05
N LYS A 250 -9.36 22.31 -12.75
CA LYS A 250 -10.66 22.73 -13.29
C LYS A 250 -11.75 22.75 -12.22
N SER A 251 -11.86 21.67 -11.45
CA SER A 251 -12.99 21.44 -10.51
C SER A 251 -12.58 21.48 -9.04
N ARG A 252 -11.29 21.73 -8.74
CA ARG A 252 -10.63 21.73 -7.43
C ARG A 252 -10.49 20.37 -6.76
N PHE A 253 -11.01 19.33 -7.35
CA PHE A 253 -10.87 17.94 -6.93
C PHE A 253 -10.99 17.02 -8.14
N VAL A 254 -10.57 15.79 -8.00
CA VAL A 254 -10.73 14.75 -9.00
C VAL A 254 -12.03 14.00 -8.66
N SER A 255 -13.12 14.33 -9.36
CA SER A 255 -14.40 13.65 -9.13
C SER A 255 -14.31 12.16 -9.44
N PRO A 256 -14.88 11.27 -8.60
CA PRO A 256 -15.03 9.85 -8.94
C PRO A 256 -15.67 9.59 -10.30
N GLU A 257 -16.53 10.49 -10.76
CA GLU A 257 -17.23 10.38 -12.06
C GLU A 257 -16.31 10.48 -13.28
N VAL A 258 -15.19 11.23 -13.17
CA VAL A 258 -14.24 11.39 -14.29
C VAL A 258 -13.16 10.30 -14.31
N ILE A 259 -12.99 9.57 -13.22
CA ILE A 259 -11.95 8.56 -13.07
C ILE A 259 -12.09 7.42 -14.10
N PRO A 260 -13.29 6.87 -14.38
CA PRO A 260 -13.45 5.84 -15.41
C PRO A 260 -13.02 6.30 -16.82
N ALA A 261 -13.32 7.55 -17.17
CA ALA A 261 -12.90 8.10 -18.48
C ALA A 261 -11.38 8.27 -18.56
N ILE A 262 -10.73 8.70 -17.48
CA ILE A 262 -9.26 8.76 -17.40
C ILE A 262 -8.66 7.36 -17.52
N ALA A 263 -9.19 6.38 -16.79
CA ALA A 263 -8.75 4.99 -16.82
C ALA A 263 -8.83 4.42 -18.26
N GLN A 264 -9.94 4.62 -18.93
CA GLN A 264 -10.15 4.21 -20.34
C GLN A 264 -9.15 4.88 -21.29
N SER A 265 -8.91 6.18 -21.14
CA SER A 265 -8.00 6.94 -22.02
C SER A 265 -6.54 6.49 -21.90
N LEU A 266 -6.15 5.95 -20.76
CA LEU A 266 -4.79 5.47 -20.47
C LEU A 266 -4.68 3.94 -20.55
N ASN A 267 -5.79 3.24 -20.79
CA ASN A 267 -5.87 1.78 -20.79
C ASN A 267 -5.35 1.14 -19.49
N ILE A 268 -5.77 1.69 -18.32
CA ILE A 268 -5.43 1.19 -16.98
C ILE A 268 -6.70 0.97 -16.16
N GLY A 269 -6.57 0.30 -15.01
CA GLY A 269 -7.70 0.04 -14.12
C GLY A 269 -8.24 1.32 -13.43
N VAL A 270 -9.55 1.42 -13.25
CA VAL A 270 -10.21 2.51 -12.50
C VAL A 270 -9.62 2.62 -11.09
N SER A 271 -9.44 1.49 -10.43
CA SER A 271 -8.82 1.42 -9.09
C SER A 271 -7.36 1.92 -9.07
N GLU A 272 -6.62 1.79 -10.16
CA GLU A 272 -5.26 2.34 -10.27
C GLU A 272 -5.28 3.87 -10.32
N VAL A 273 -6.17 4.46 -11.13
CA VAL A 273 -6.35 5.92 -11.20
C VAL A 273 -6.75 6.49 -9.84
N TYR A 274 -7.74 5.87 -9.18
CA TYR A 274 -8.18 6.29 -7.84
C TYR A 274 -7.07 6.10 -6.79
N GLY A 275 -6.32 5.02 -6.90
CA GLY A 275 -5.17 4.76 -6.04
C GLY A 275 -4.12 5.88 -6.11
N VAL A 276 -3.79 6.34 -7.31
CA VAL A 276 -2.87 7.48 -7.51
C VAL A 276 -3.48 8.77 -6.97
N ALA A 277 -4.75 9.05 -7.25
CA ALA A 277 -5.45 10.25 -6.76
C ALA A 277 -5.46 10.34 -5.22
N THR A 278 -5.65 9.22 -4.52
CA THR A 278 -5.67 9.18 -3.05
C THR A 278 -4.28 9.10 -2.41
N PHE A 279 -3.26 8.69 -3.16
CA PHE A 279 -1.88 8.62 -2.67
C PHE A 279 -1.27 10.02 -2.45
N TYR A 280 -1.47 10.94 -3.37
CA TYR A 280 -0.86 12.28 -3.30
C TYR A 280 -1.69 13.23 -2.44
N SER A 281 -1.09 13.81 -1.39
CA SER A 281 -1.78 14.70 -0.45
C SER A 281 -2.26 16.02 -1.04
N PHE A 282 -1.76 16.39 -2.21
CA PHE A 282 -2.19 17.58 -2.93
C PHE A 282 -3.31 17.31 -3.93
N LEU A 283 -3.64 16.03 -4.18
CA LEU A 283 -4.84 15.63 -4.91
C LEU A 283 -5.97 15.33 -3.91
N SER A 284 -7.19 15.65 -4.30
CA SER A 284 -8.38 15.36 -3.52
C SER A 284 -9.43 14.67 -4.40
N THR A 285 -10.08 13.65 -3.87
CA THR A 285 -11.21 12.96 -4.51
C THR A 285 -12.56 13.46 -3.98
N ARG A 286 -12.55 14.48 -3.14
CA ARG A 286 -13.73 15.13 -2.58
C ARG A 286 -13.68 16.64 -2.82
N PRO A 287 -14.83 17.31 -2.89
CA PRO A 287 -14.88 18.75 -3.09
C PRO A 287 -14.09 19.50 -2.03
N LEU A 288 -13.29 20.46 -2.46
CA LEU A 288 -12.54 21.37 -1.59
C LEU A 288 -13.14 22.77 -1.64
N GLY A 289 -13.04 23.48 -0.52
CA GLY A 289 -13.40 24.89 -0.40
C GLY A 289 -12.52 25.80 -1.27
N ARG A 290 -12.92 27.08 -1.36
CA ARG A 290 -12.19 28.09 -2.13
C ARG A 290 -10.74 28.26 -1.65
N ASN A 291 -10.51 28.13 -0.35
CA ASN A 291 -9.19 28.24 0.27
C ASN A 291 -8.86 26.91 0.98
N VAL A 292 -7.79 26.27 0.55
CA VAL A 292 -7.35 25.00 1.11
C VAL A 292 -6.20 25.23 2.05
N ILE A 293 -6.44 25.02 3.34
CA ILE A 293 -5.44 25.13 4.41
C ILE A 293 -4.77 23.76 4.56
N ARG A 294 -3.46 23.69 4.34
CA ARG A 294 -2.67 22.46 4.50
C ARG A 294 -1.65 22.64 5.60
N ILE A 295 -1.85 21.94 6.72
CA ILE A 295 -0.96 21.97 7.88
C ILE A 295 0.08 20.85 7.73
N CYS A 296 1.37 21.22 7.81
CA CYS A 296 2.47 20.27 7.76
C CYS A 296 2.54 19.46 9.07
N LYS A 297 2.45 18.12 8.96
CA LYS A 297 2.57 17.17 10.08
C LYS A 297 3.93 16.48 10.16
N SER A 298 4.92 16.89 9.35
CA SER A 298 6.25 16.30 9.35
C SER A 298 7.07 16.70 10.58
N LEU A 299 8.10 15.91 10.88
CA LEU A 299 8.85 15.99 12.13
C LEU A 299 9.31 17.40 12.52
N PRO A 300 9.89 18.26 11.65
CA PRO A 300 10.30 19.60 12.04
C PRO A 300 9.14 20.48 12.53
N CYS A 301 8.00 20.44 11.86
CA CYS A 301 6.81 21.16 12.28
C CYS A 301 6.18 20.57 13.54
N TYR A 302 6.16 19.23 13.66
CA TYR A 302 5.67 18.53 14.85
C TYR A 302 6.48 18.93 16.10
N LEU A 303 7.82 18.93 16.03
CA LEU A 303 8.70 19.34 17.12
C LEU A 303 8.55 20.83 17.50
N LYS A 304 8.07 21.66 16.57
CA LYS A 304 7.74 23.06 16.77
C LYS A 304 6.24 23.28 17.08
N ASN A 305 5.57 22.24 17.59
CA ASN A 305 4.18 22.30 18.04
C ASN A 305 3.16 22.59 16.91
N ALA A 306 3.24 21.88 15.78
CA ALA A 306 2.23 21.98 14.70
C ALA A 306 0.80 21.63 15.16
N GLN A 307 0.65 20.92 16.27
CA GLN A 307 -0.66 20.63 16.86
C GLN A 307 -1.39 21.91 17.27
N MET A 308 -0.68 22.88 17.84
CA MET A 308 -1.21 24.21 18.18
C MET A 308 -1.80 24.91 16.94
N ILE A 309 -1.20 24.74 15.74
CA ILE A 309 -1.75 25.31 14.51
C ILE A 309 -3.12 24.71 14.23
N THR A 310 -3.21 23.37 14.28
CA THR A 310 -4.47 22.64 14.03
C THR A 310 -5.57 23.11 14.98
N GLU A 311 -5.26 23.20 16.28
CA GLU A 311 -6.20 23.68 17.30
C GLU A 311 -6.61 25.14 17.08
N SER A 312 -5.66 25.99 16.68
CA SER A 312 -5.93 27.42 16.43
C SER A 312 -6.79 27.63 15.18
N VAL A 313 -6.53 26.88 14.11
CA VAL A 313 -7.37 26.89 12.90
C VAL A 313 -8.76 26.37 13.22
N HIS A 314 -8.88 25.24 13.95
CA HIS A 314 -10.16 24.70 14.37
C HIS A 314 -10.98 25.72 15.18
N LYS A 315 -10.38 26.40 16.14
CA LYS A 315 -11.03 27.46 16.92
C LYS A 315 -11.50 28.64 16.05
N ALA A 316 -10.75 28.96 14.99
CA ALA A 316 -11.04 30.12 14.15
C ALA A 316 -12.15 29.88 13.11
N ILE A 317 -12.22 28.65 12.54
CA ILE A 317 -13.13 28.34 11.42
C ILE A 317 -14.05 27.15 11.67
N GLY A 318 -13.97 26.50 12.84
CA GLY A 318 -14.93 25.51 13.32
C GLY A 318 -14.88 24.12 12.66
N ILE A 319 -13.84 23.82 11.84
CA ILE A 319 -13.72 22.52 11.15
C ILE A 319 -12.49 21.74 11.61
N MET A 320 -12.62 20.41 11.54
CA MET A 320 -11.53 19.48 11.82
C MET A 320 -10.72 19.16 10.55
N PRO A 321 -9.49 18.64 10.68
CA PRO A 321 -8.75 18.12 9.53
C PRO A 321 -9.57 17.12 8.74
N GLY A 322 -9.69 17.37 7.44
CA GLY A 322 -10.48 16.57 6.56
C GLY A 322 -11.86 17.16 6.25
N GLU A 323 -12.25 18.26 6.84
CA GLU A 323 -13.55 18.90 6.65
C GLU A 323 -13.47 20.19 5.83
N THR A 324 -14.62 20.60 5.32
CA THR A 324 -14.84 21.87 4.60
C THR A 324 -15.92 22.64 5.33
N THR A 325 -15.75 23.96 5.46
CA THR A 325 -16.78 24.84 6.07
C THR A 325 -18.07 24.79 5.26
N ALA A 326 -19.22 24.95 5.95
CA ALA A 326 -20.54 24.85 5.33
C ALA A 326 -20.76 25.87 4.19
N ASP A 327 -20.09 27.01 4.22
CA ASP A 327 -20.09 28.04 3.18
C ASP A 327 -19.13 27.73 2.00
N GLY A 328 -18.42 26.61 2.04
CA GLY A 328 -17.45 26.21 1.03
C GLY A 328 -16.22 27.12 0.95
N LYS A 329 -15.95 27.93 1.98
CA LYS A 329 -14.88 28.92 1.96
C LYS A 329 -13.53 28.30 2.27
N PHE A 330 -13.43 27.44 3.29
CA PHE A 330 -12.19 26.82 3.74
C PHE A 330 -12.31 25.30 3.78
N SER A 331 -11.24 24.62 3.39
CA SER A 331 -10.99 23.20 3.70
C SER A 331 -9.74 23.07 4.52
N LEU A 332 -9.72 22.18 5.51
CA LEU A 332 -8.58 21.90 6.37
C LEU A 332 -8.01 20.52 6.09
N GLU A 333 -6.75 20.47 5.69
CA GLU A 333 -6.04 19.25 5.34
C GLU A 333 -4.74 19.11 6.14
N LEU A 334 -4.41 17.89 6.57
CA LEU A 334 -3.06 17.57 7.07
C LEU A 334 -2.21 17.05 5.92
N THR A 335 -1.01 17.62 5.75
CA THR A 335 -0.10 17.20 4.69
C THR A 335 1.28 16.81 5.22
N ASN A 336 2.04 16.13 4.39
CA ASN A 336 3.47 15.91 4.65
C ASN A 336 4.25 17.21 4.47
N CYS A 337 5.59 17.12 4.41
CA CYS A 337 6.45 18.31 4.32
C CYS A 337 6.07 19.20 3.12
N ILE A 338 5.87 20.50 3.42
CA ILE A 338 5.58 21.55 2.43
C ILE A 338 6.84 22.30 1.98
N GLY A 339 8.04 21.83 2.39
CA GLY A 339 9.31 22.44 2.01
C GLY A 339 9.76 23.65 2.83
N ALA A 340 9.00 24.08 3.86
CA ALA A 340 9.26 25.28 4.65
C ALA A 340 9.77 24.95 6.06
N CYS A 341 10.72 24.02 6.19
CA CYS A 341 11.24 23.57 7.50
C CYS A 341 12.02 24.65 8.24
N ASP A 342 12.66 25.56 7.54
CA ASP A 342 13.33 26.75 8.08
C ASP A 342 12.36 27.71 8.78
N LYS A 343 11.10 27.70 8.38
CA LYS A 343 10.01 28.53 8.92
C LYS A 343 9.02 27.74 9.78
N ALA A 344 9.42 26.57 10.27
CA ALA A 344 8.54 25.75 11.10
C ALA A 344 8.16 26.45 12.43
N PRO A 345 6.90 26.29 12.92
CA PRO A 345 5.82 25.53 12.34
C PRO A 345 5.14 26.30 11.19
N ALA A 346 4.70 25.59 10.14
CA ALA A 346 4.23 26.19 8.91
C ALA A 346 2.98 25.53 8.34
N MET A 347 2.18 26.31 7.61
CA MET A 347 1.03 25.87 6.83
C MET A 347 1.03 26.51 5.44
N LEU A 348 0.30 25.92 4.50
CA LEU A 348 -0.07 26.53 3.24
C LEU A 348 -1.53 26.97 3.29
N ILE A 349 -1.85 28.12 2.70
CA ILE A 349 -3.21 28.44 2.28
C ILE A 349 -3.15 28.61 0.77
N ASN A 350 -3.80 27.70 0.04
CA ASN A 350 -3.65 27.52 -1.41
C ASN A 350 -2.18 27.29 -1.79
N HIS A 351 -1.47 28.31 -2.30
CA HIS A 351 -0.05 28.25 -2.67
C HIS A 351 0.84 29.10 -1.76
N ASP A 352 0.26 29.88 -0.85
CA ASP A 352 0.99 30.81 0.00
C ASP A 352 1.50 30.14 1.26
N VAL A 353 2.80 30.23 1.50
CA VAL A 353 3.48 29.65 2.67
C VAL A 353 3.41 30.62 3.85
N HIS A 354 2.77 30.18 4.92
CA HIS A 354 2.75 30.88 6.21
C HIS A 354 3.63 30.15 7.21
N GLY A 355 4.68 30.80 7.69
CA GLY A 355 5.67 30.20 8.58
C GLY A 355 5.89 30.95 9.88
N ASN A 356 6.66 30.33 10.81
CA ASN A 356 6.87 30.85 12.17
C ASN A 356 5.54 31.20 12.84
N LEU A 357 4.59 30.24 12.74
CA LEU A 357 3.20 30.48 13.11
C LEU A 357 2.99 30.56 14.61
N THR A 358 2.15 31.51 14.98
CA THR A 358 1.58 31.69 16.32
C THR A 358 0.06 31.84 16.19
N PRO A 359 -0.74 31.65 17.26
CA PRO A 359 -2.19 31.83 17.18
C PRO A 359 -2.64 33.15 16.56
N ASN A 360 -1.94 34.24 16.87
CA ASN A 360 -2.26 35.57 16.31
C ASN A 360 -2.00 35.65 14.81
N LYS A 361 -0.83 35.15 14.35
CA LYS A 361 -0.50 35.09 12.91
C LYS A 361 -1.46 34.21 12.12
N ILE A 362 -1.96 33.11 12.72
CA ILE A 362 -2.96 32.27 12.09
C ILE A 362 -4.27 33.03 11.88
N SER A 363 -4.74 33.76 12.91
CA SER A 363 -5.94 34.57 12.80
C SER A 363 -5.82 35.69 11.77
N GLU A 364 -4.65 36.34 11.66
CA GLU A 364 -4.35 37.34 10.64
C GLU A 364 -4.33 36.74 9.24
N ALA A 365 -3.63 35.60 9.07
CA ALA A 365 -3.58 34.89 7.79
C ALA A 365 -4.98 34.49 7.31
N LEU A 366 -5.83 33.93 8.18
CA LEU A 366 -7.19 33.55 7.81
C LEU A 366 -8.07 34.71 7.38
N LYS A 367 -7.91 35.89 8.00
CA LYS A 367 -8.65 37.11 7.61
C LYS A 367 -8.32 37.57 6.21
N SER A 368 -7.09 37.40 5.72
CA SER A 368 -6.71 37.82 4.35
C SER A 368 -7.35 36.99 3.24
N TYR A 369 -7.93 35.82 3.57
CA TYR A 369 -8.66 34.95 2.64
C TYR A 369 -10.19 34.96 2.91
N SER A 370 -10.63 35.94 3.72
CA SER A 370 -12.05 36.06 4.14
C SER A 370 -12.93 36.68 3.07
#